data_094fb308562292611ec0786e5d7ed264
#
_entry.id   094fb308562292611ec0786e5d7ed264
#
_cell.length_a   1.000
_cell.length_b   1.000
_cell.length_c   1.000
_cell.angle_alpha   90.00
_cell.angle_beta   90.00
_cell.angle_gamma   90.00
#
_symmetry.space_group_name_H-M   'P 1'
#
loop_
_entity.id
_entity.type
_entity.pdbx_description
1 polymer ?
#
loop_
_entity_poly.entity_id
_entity_poly.type
_entity_poly.pdbx_seq_one_letter_code
_entity_poly.pdbx_strand_id
1 'polypeptide(L)'
;LQRTRDMKYIIEDTKTESGERMVPMTPEVKEAFQRILANRKNPKVEPMVDGYSGFLFLDKNGRPMVALHWKKYFQHVREKYNKIYRVQMPKVTPHVCRHTFCSNMAKSGMNPKTLQYIMGHSDISVTLNVYTHLNYDDAEEEMQKVVGTAFKKSTTHRKRCVS
;
A
#
# COMPACT_ATOMS: atom_id res chain seq x y z
N LEU A 1 11.29 -5.60 10.53
CA LEU A 1 12.29 -6.66 10.46
C LEU A 1 13.49 -6.21 9.62
N GLN A 2 14.67 -6.24 10.17
CA GLN A 2 15.92 -5.86 9.55
C GLN A 2 16.97 -6.96 9.72
N ARG A 3 18.09 -6.81 9.03
CA ARG A 3 19.26 -7.64 9.23
C ARG A 3 20.48 -6.74 9.47
N THR A 4 21.14 -6.95 10.62
CA THR A 4 22.33 -6.20 11.01
C THR A 4 23.53 -6.50 10.11
N ARG A 5 24.61 -5.73 10.25
CA ARG A 5 25.89 -6.02 9.57
C ARG A 5 26.44 -7.40 9.90
N ASP A 6 26.25 -7.86 11.14
CA ASP A 6 26.64 -9.18 11.61
C ASP A 6 25.66 -10.30 11.20
N MET A 7 24.79 -10.02 10.23
CA MET A 7 23.85 -10.98 9.67
C MET A 7 22.75 -11.47 10.63
N LYS A 8 22.57 -10.84 11.80
CA LYS A 8 21.50 -11.14 12.75
C LYS A 8 20.19 -10.46 12.29
N TYR A 9 19.09 -11.17 12.47
CA TYR A 9 17.75 -10.62 12.24
C TYR A 9 17.27 -9.94 13.52
N ILE A 10 16.68 -8.77 13.38
CA ILE A 10 16.09 -8.00 14.49
C ILE A 10 14.75 -7.39 14.05
N ILE A 11 13.85 -7.22 15.01
CA ILE A 11 12.60 -6.49 14.83
C ILE A 11 12.74 -5.18 15.59
N GLU A 12 12.77 -4.07 14.86
CA GLU A 12 12.78 -2.73 15.44
C GLU A 12 11.37 -2.18 15.45
N ASP A 13 11.08 -1.35 16.44
CA ASP A 13 9.84 -0.56 16.48
C ASP A 13 9.73 0.40 15.31
N THR A 14 8.53 0.90 15.08
CA THR A 14 8.32 1.92 14.06
C THR A 14 8.95 3.23 14.49
N LYS A 15 9.55 3.97 13.54
CA LYS A 15 10.23 5.25 13.83
C LYS A 15 9.28 6.33 14.34
N THR A 16 7.99 6.21 14.07
CA THR A 16 6.95 7.18 14.43
C THR A 16 5.68 6.43 14.80
N GLU A 17 4.86 7.02 15.67
CA GLU A 17 3.53 6.51 16.01
C GLU A 17 2.65 6.27 14.77
N SER A 18 2.75 7.14 13.76
CA SER A 18 2.05 6.96 12.47
C SER A 18 2.44 5.69 11.71
N GLY A 19 3.56 5.07 12.08
CA GLY A 19 4.00 3.79 11.52
C GLY A 19 3.16 2.62 12.01
N GLU A 20 2.59 2.71 13.20
CA GLU A 20 1.72 1.70 13.79
C GLU A 20 0.26 2.03 13.47
N ARG A 21 -0.35 1.26 12.59
CA ARG A 21 -1.71 1.48 12.13
C ARG A 21 -2.34 0.25 11.53
N MET A 22 -3.65 0.21 11.54
CA MET A 22 -4.44 -0.81 10.84
C MET A 22 -4.83 -0.31 9.44
N VAL A 23 -4.41 -1.03 8.42
CA VAL A 23 -4.77 -0.71 7.03
C VAL A 23 -5.86 -1.68 6.57
N PRO A 24 -7.03 -1.19 6.13
CA PRO A 24 -8.09 -2.06 5.64
C PRO A 24 -7.65 -2.78 4.37
N MET A 25 -7.97 -4.06 4.27
CA MET A 25 -7.72 -4.85 3.07
C MET A 25 -8.95 -4.88 2.18
N THR A 26 -8.76 -4.64 0.88
CA THR A 26 -9.80 -4.93 -0.12
C THR A 26 -9.94 -6.45 -0.33
N PRO A 27 -11.07 -6.93 -0.89
CA PRO A 27 -11.25 -8.35 -1.18
C PRO A 27 -10.10 -8.95 -2.01
N GLU A 28 -9.62 -8.21 -3.02
CA GLU A 28 -8.53 -8.65 -3.91
C GLU A 28 -7.21 -8.79 -3.16
N VAL A 29 -6.92 -7.87 -2.23
CA VAL A 29 -5.72 -7.93 -1.38
C VAL A 29 -5.81 -9.13 -0.43
N LYS A 30 -6.99 -9.35 0.17
CA LYS A 30 -7.23 -10.52 1.04
C LYS A 30 -7.00 -11.83 0.27
N GLU A 31 -7.56 -11.94 -0.93
CA GLU A 31 -7.38 -13.12 -1.79
C GLU A 31 -5.91 -13.33 -2.17
N ALA A 32 -5.19 -12.25 -2.49
CA ALA A 32 -3.76 -12.32 -2.77
C ALA A 32 -2.96 -12.87 -1.59
N PHE A 33 -3.24 -12.41 -0.36
CA PHE A 33 -2.60 -12.96 0.84
C PHE A 33 -2.98 -14.43 1.10
N GLN A 34 -4.23 -14.80 0.88
CA GLN A 34 -4.67 -16.20 0.99
C GLN A 34 -3.91 -17.11 0.02
N ARG A 35 -3.71 -16.68 -1.23
CA ARG A 35 -2.90 -17.41 -2.23
C ARG A 35 -1.43 -17.51 -1.80
N ILE A 36 -0.87 -16.45 -1.23
CA ILE A 36 0.50 -16.46 -0.71
C ILE A 36 0.63 -17.49 0.41
N LEU A 37 -0.31 -17.50 1.36
CA LEU A 37 -0.33 -18.45 2.48
C LEU A 37 -0.48 -19.89 1.99
N ALA A 38 -1.38 -20.15 1.05
CA ALA A 38 -1.60 -21.49 0.48
C ALA A 38 -0.36 -22.04 -0.26
N ASN A 39 0.42 -21.15 -0.89
CA ASN A 39 1.64 -21.52 -1.62
C ASN A 39 2.93 -21.38 -0.78
N ARG A 40 2.80 -20.95 0.47
CA ARG A 40 3.96 -20.80 1.36
C ARG A 40 4.55 -22.17 1.67
N LYS A 41 5.84 -22.31 1.43
CA LYS A 41 6.58 -23.49 1.88
C LYS A 41 6.68 -23.46 3.39
N ASN A 42 6.02 -24.40 4.05
CA ASN A 42 6.12 -24.52 5.50
C ASN A 42 7.51 -25.09 5.86
N PRO A 43 8.33 -24.33 6.59
CA PRO A 43 9.61 -24.83 7.07
C PRO A 43 9.38 -25.92 8.13
N LYS A 44 10.31 -26.88 8.25
CA LYS A 44 10.26 -27.90 9.33
C LYS A 44 10.26 -27.28 10.71
N VAL A 45 10.96 -26.16 10.86
CA VAL A 45 11.00 -25.36 12.08
C VAL A 45 10.70 -23.92 11.68
N GLU A 46 9.66 -23.33 12.28
CA GLU A 46 9.32 -21.92 12.04
C GLU A 46 10.44 -21.02 12.57
N PRO A 47 10.94 -20.08 11.74
CA PRO A 47 11.93 -19.13 12.21
C PRO A 47 11.33 -18.20 13.26
N MET A 48 12.08 -17.99 14.33
CA MET A 48 11.74 -17.04 15.38
C MET A 48 12.78 -15.91 15.42
N VAL A 49 12.30 -14.66 15.50
CA VAL A 49 13.14 -13.46 15.63
C VAL A 49 12.53 -12.58 16.72
N ASP A 50 13.30 -12.28 17.76
CA ASP A 50 12.88 -11.46 18.91
C ASP A 50 11.50 -11.87 19.48
N GLY A 51 11.23 -13.19 19.58
CA GLY A 51 9.97 -13.74 20.09
C GLY A 51 8.84 -13.82 19.07
N TYR A 52 9.01 -13.30 17.86
CA TYR A 52 8.00 -13.35 16.78
C TYR A 52 8.26 -14.52 15.83
N SER A 53 7.19 -15.18 15.40
CA SER A 53 7.20 -16.28 14.42
C SER A 53 6.07 -16.10 13.41
N GLY A 54 5.90 -17.03 12.47
CA GLY A 54 4.83 -16.99 11.49
C GLY A 54 5.04 -15.93 10.39
N PHE A 55 6.28 -15.64 10.02
CA PHE A 55 6.61 -14.68 8.96
C PHE A 55 5.99 -15.11 7.63
N LEU A 56 5.25 -14.21 7.01
CA LEU A 56 4.53 -14.46 5.76
C LEU A 56 5.47 -14.79 4.60
N PHE A 57 6.61 -14.10 4.52
CA PHE A 57 7.56 -14.23 3.43
C PHE A 57 8.89 -14.81 3.93
N LEU A 58 9.25 -15.96 3.38
CA LEU A 58 10.50 -16.64 3.66
C LEU A 58 11.38 -16.72 2.41
N ASP A 59 12.68 -16.70 2.59
CA ASP A 59 13.64 -16.97 1.53
C ASP A 59 13.75 -18.49 1.24
N LYS A 60 14.58 -18.88 0.28
CA LYS A 60 14.81 -20.28 -0.09
C LYS A 60 15.37 -21.14 1.05
N ASN A 61 15.94 -20.52 2.07
CA ASN A 61 16.53 -21.18 3.24
C ASN A 61 15.57 -21.19 4.45
N GLY A 62 14.31 -20.77 4.25
CA GLY A 62 13.31 -20.67 5.33
C GLY A 62 13.53 -19.49 6.28
N ARG A 63 14.33 -18.49 5.93
CA ARG A 63 14.57 -17.31 6.75
C ARG A 63 13.64 -16.17 6.36
N PRO A 64 13.20 -15.31 7.30
CA PRO A 64 12.35 -14.18 6.98
C PRO A 64 12.97 -13.23 5.95
N MET A 65 12.17 -12.78 4.99
CA MET A 65 12.61 -11.83 3.98
C MET A 65 12.71 -10.42 4.58
N VAL A 66 13.81 -9.74 4.29
CA VAL A 66 14.07 -8.33 4.66
C VAL A 66 14.07 -7.43 3.42
N ALA A 67 14.11 -6.11 3.61
CA ALA A 67 14.02 -5.10 2.54
C ALA A 67 14.99 -5.36 1.37
N LEU A 68 16.21 -5.87 1.64
CA LEU A 68 17.19 -6.19 0.61
C LEU A 68 16.71 -7.30 -0.35
N HIS A 69 15.96 -8.30 0.16
CA HIS A 69 15.40 -9.38 -0.66
C HIS A 69 14.36 -8.80 -1.63
N TRP A 70 13.50 -7.91 -1.17
CA TRP A 70 12.52 -7.23 -2.03
C TRP A 70 13.17 -6.38 -3.10
N LYS A 71 14.21 -5.61 -2.76
CA LYS A 71 14.98 -4.83 -3.74
C LYS A 71 15.54 -5.72 -4.85
N LYS A 72 16.17 -6.84 -4.50
CA LYS A 72 16.69 -7.82 -5.46
C LYS A 72 15.59 -8.46 -6.30
N TYR A 73 14.45 -8.78 -5.68
CA TYR A 73 13.31 -9.37 -6.36
C TYR A 73 12.77 -8.44 -7.46
N PHE A 74 12.50 -7.18 -7.12
CA PHE A 74 12.05 -6.17 -8.10
C PHE A 74 13.06 -5.95 -9.23
N GLN A 75 14.35 -5.91 -8.90
CA GLN A 75 15.40 -5.81 -9.90
C GLN A 75 15.39 -7.02 -10.85
N HIS A 76 15.32 -8.22 -10.33
CA HIS A 76 15.29 -9.45 -11.13
C HIS A 76 14.05 -9.51 -12.04
N VAL A 77 12.87 -9.17 -11.54
CA VAL A 77 11.64 -9.11 -12.35
C VAL A 77 11.80 -8.13 -13.50
N ARG A 78 12.34 -6.93 -13.25
CA ARG A 78 12.60 -5.94 -14.29
C ARG A 78 13.60 -6.45 -15.34
N GLU A 79 14.70 -7.02 -14.90
CA GLU A 79 15.73 -7.56 -15.80
C GLU A 79 15.18 -8.68 -16.68
N LYS A 80 14.37 -9.57 -16.10
CA LYS A 80 13.71 -10.64 -16.83
C LYS A 80 12.73 -10.10 -17.87
N TYR A 81 11.89 -9.12 -17.48
CA TYR A 81 10.97 -8.45 -18.39
C TYR A 81 11.73 -7.79 -19.57
N ASN A 82 12.78 -7.03 -19.27
CA ASN A 82 13.55 -6.29 -20.25
C ASN A 82 14.34 -7.17 -21.24
N LYS A 83 14.58 -8.43 -20.89
CA LYS A 83 15.14 -9.42 -21.81
C LYS A 83 14.12 -9.97 -22.80
N ILE A 84 12.83 -9.94 -22.45
CA ILE A 84 11.75 -10.54 -23.25
C ILE A 84 11.08 -9.50 -24.14
N TYR A 85 10.88 -8.30 -23.61
CA TYR A 85 10.05 -7.26 -24.24
C TYR A 85 10.90 -6.12 -24.79
N ARG A 86 10.51 -5.63 -26.01
CA ARG A 86 11.16 -4.49 -26.66
C ARG A 86 10.98 -3.20 -25.87
N VAL A 87 9.78 -2.97 -25.32
CA VAL A 87 9.48 -1.82 -24.45
C VAL A 87 10.04 -2.10 -23.07
N GLN A 88 11.01 -1.32 -22.67
CA GLN A 88 11.74 -1.54 -21.43
C GLN A 88 10.92 -1.08 -20.22
N MET A 89 10.86 -1.93 -19.18
CA MET A 89 10.24 -1.59 -17.91
C MET A 89 11.12 -0.58 -17.16
N PRO A 90 10.58 0.55 -16.70
CA PRO A 90 11.32 1.51 -15.89
C PRO A 90 11.76 0.88 -14.56
N LYS A 91 12.57 1.59 -13.80
CA LYS A 91 13.01 1.12 -12.48
C LYS A 91 11.83 1.14 -11.51
N VAL A 92 11.24 -0.04 -11.27
CA VAL A 92 10.17 -0.25 -10.28
C VAL A 92 10.80 -0.69 -8.95
N THR A 93 10.32 -0.11 -7.85
CA THR A 93 10.73 -0.45 -6.48
C THR A 93 9.49 -0.45 -5.58
N PRO A 94 9.52 -1.06 -4.38
CA PRO A 94 8.41 -0.94 -3.43
C PRO A 94 8.02 0.51 -3.13
N HIS A 95 9.00 1.42 -3.13
CA HIS A 95 8.77 2.85 -2.91
C HIS A 95 7.99 3.48 -4.08
N VAL A 96 8.33 3.13 -5.32
CA VAL A 96 7.59 3.57 -6.51
C VAL A 96 6.15 3.06 -6.45
N CYS A 97 5.94 1.78 -6.09
CA CYS A 97 4.58 1.23 -5.93
C CYS A 97 3.78 1.99 -4.86
N ARG A 98 4.41 2.33 -3.74
CA ARG A 98 3.81 3.16 -2.68
C ARG A 98 3.41 4.54 -3.20
N HIS A 99 4.28 5.23 -3.94
CA HIS A 99 3.97 6.54 -4.54
C HIS A 99 2.85 6.45 -5.56
N THR A 100 2.88 5.43 -6.42
CA THR A 100 1.82 5.20 -7.41
C THR A 100 0.47 4.97 -6.74
N PHE A 101 0.43 4.17 -5.68
CA PHE A 101 -0.79 3.97 -4.88
C PHE A 101 -1.29 5.30 -4.32
N CYS A 102 -0.42 6.08 -3.69
CA CYS A 102 -0.78 7.38 -3.11
C CYS A 102 -1.36 8.32 -4.18
N SER A 103 -0.71 8.44 -5.34
CA SER A 103 -1.16 9.28 -6.44
C SER A 103 -2.50 8.82 -7.04
N ASN A 104 -2.68 7.51 -7.19
CA ASN A 104 -3.93 6.97 -7.73
C ASN A 104 -5.10 7.18 -6.76
N MET A 105 -4.88 7.02 -5.46
CA MET A 105 -5.92 7.26 -4.45
C MET A 105 -6.28 8.74 -4.35
N ALA A 106 -5.29 9.64 -4.46
CA ALA A 106 -5.54 11.07 -4.51
C ALA A 106 -6.38 11.46 -5.73
N LYS A 107 -5.99 10.99 -6.92
CA LYS A 107 -6.74 11.20 -8.18
C LYS A 107 -8.17 10.63 -8.14
N SER A 108 -8.38 9.55 -7.38
CA SER A 108 -9.71 8.96 -7.19
C SER A 108 -10.56 9.73 -6.15
N GLY A 109 -10.10 10.87 -5.65
CA GLY A 109 -10.85 11.70 -4.70
C GLY A 109 -10.85 11.17 -3.26
N MET A 110 -9.87 10.33 -2.88
CA MET A 110 -9.75 9.90 -1.47
C MET A 110 -9.47 11.10 -0.57
N ASN A 111 -10.15 11.17 0.57
CA ASN A 111 -9.91 12.23 1.54
C ASN A 111 -8.42 12.27 1.97
N PRO A 112 -7.75 13.45 1.95
CA PRO A 112 -6.31 13.55 2.27
C PRO A 112 -5.94 13.03 3.66
N LYS A 113 -6.79 13.21 4.68
CA LYS A 113 -6.56 12.68 6.03
C LYS A 113 -6.64 11.15 6.08
N THR A 114 -7.59 10.55 5.35
CA THR A 114 -7.70 9.10 5.19
C THR A 114 -6.46 8.55 4.49
N LEU A 115 -6.02 9.21 3.42
CA LEU A 115 -4.82 8.81 2.69
C LEU A 115 -3.55 8.96 3.55
N GLN A 116 -3.42 10.05 4.32
CA GLN A 116 -2.35 10.23 5.29
C GLN A 116 -2.27 9.06 6.26
N TYR A 117 -3.41 8.67 6.84
CA TYR A 117 -3.49 7.54 7.78
C TYR A 117 -3.05 6.23 7.11
N ILE A 118 -3.63 5.89 5.96
CA ILE A 118 -3.29 4.65 5.22
C ILE A 118 -1.80 4.62 4.87
N MET A 119 -1.25 5.75 4.43
CA MET A 119 0.17 5.88 4.07
C MET A 119 1.09 5.90 5.30
N GLY A 120 0.59 6.26 6.47
CA GLY A 120 1.39 6.44 7.68
C GLY A 120 2.39 7.59 7.56
N HIS A 121 1.97 8.69 6.94
CA HIS A 121 2.76 9.90 6.90
C HIS A 121 2.56 10.68 8.20
N SER A 122 3.63 10.98 8.91
CA SER A 122 3.60 11.78 10.14
C SER A 122 3.17 13.21 9.86
N ASP A 123 3.56 13.76 8.69
CA ASP A 123 3.18 15.09 8.24
C ASP A 123 2.19 15.00 7.06
N ILE A 124 1.07 15.74 7.19
CA ILE A 124 0.03 15.83 6.14
C ILE A 124 0.55 16.50 4.88
N SER A 125 1.55 17.38 4.96
CA SER A 125 2.13 18.07 3.79
C SER A 125 2.67 17.08 2.77
N VAL A 126 3.25 15.97 3.23
CA VAL A 126 3.74 14.88 2.35
C VAL A 126 2.61 14.27 1.53
N THR A 127 1.42 14.15 2.12
CA THR A 127 0.23 13.66 1.41
C THR A 127 -0.35 14.74 0.51
N LEU A 128 -0.47 15.97 0.98
CA LEU A 128 -1.04 17.09 0.22
C LEU A 128 -0.25 17.41 -1.04
N ASN A 129 1.06 17.23 -1.04
CA ASN A 129 1.91 17.39 -2.22
C ASN A 129 1.47 16.53 -3.43
N VAL A 130 0.72 15.46 -3.18
CA VAL A 130 0.17 14.61 -4.27
C VAL A 130 -1.10 15.22 -4.87
N TYR A 131 -1.78 16.13 -4.14
CA TYR A 131 -2.99 16.83 -4.58
C TYR A 131 -2.70 18.18 -5.26
N THR A 132 -1.45 18.63 -5.31
CA THR A 132 -1.07 19.95 -5.85
C THR A 132 -1.20 20.08 -7.39
N HIS A 133 -1.54 19.00 -8.08
CA HIS A 133 -1.73 18.98 -9.53
C HIS A 133 -3.20 19.02 -9.94
N LEU A 134 -4.10 19.47 -9.05
CA LEU A 134 -5.50 19.73 -9.39
C LEU A 134 -5.57 20.94 -10.30
N ASN A 135 -6.17 20.76 -11.46
CA ASN A 135 -6.46 21.82 -12.44
C ASN A 135 -7.93 22.25 -12.32
N TYR A 136 -8.35 23.20 -13.17
CA TYR A 136 -9.72 23.71 -13.18
C TYR A 136 -10.75 22.58 -13.49
N ASP A 137 -10.43 21.70 -14.42
CA ASP A 137 -11.32 20.61 -14.85
C ASP A 137 -11.56 19.61 -13.71
N ASP A 138 -10.52 19.28 -12.95
CA ASP A 138 -10.62 18.43 -11.75
C ASP A 138 -11.53 19.08 -10.68
N ALA A 139 -11.41 20.40 -10.49
CA ALA A 139 -12.23 21.15 -9.54
C ALA A 139 -13.70 21.20 -9.97
N GLU A 140 -13.98 21.35 -11.26
CA GLU A 140 -15.33 21.33 -11.81
C GLU A 140 -15.99 19.97 -11.64
N GLU A 141 -15.29 18.87 -11.96
CA GLU A 141 -15.78 17.51 -11.75
C GLU A 141 -16.09 17.22 -10.27
N GLU A 142 -15.21 17.64 -9.37
CA GLU A 142 -15.38 17.41 -7.95
C GLU A 142 -16.58 18.19 -7.41
N MET A 143 -16.73 19.44 -7.85
CA MET A 143 -17.88 20.29 -7.50
C MET A 143 -19.20 19.68 -7.98
N GLN A 144 -19.26 19.17 -9.21
CA GLN A 144 -20.45 18.49 -9.74
C GLN A 144 -20.79 17.21 -8.95
N LYS A 145 -19.79 16.42 -8.57
CA LYS A 145 -19.99 15.20 -7.73
C LYS A 145 -20.58 15.55 -6.37
N VAL A 146 -20.04 16.59 -5.69
CA VAL A 146 -20.50 17.02 -4.37
C VAL A 146 -21.92 17.59 -4.43
N VAL A 147 -22.20 18.49 -5.38
CA VAL A 147 -23.52 19.09 -5.56
C VAL A 147 -24.54 18.03 -5.96
N GLY A 148 -24.23 17.14 -6.91
CA GLY A 148 -25.11 16.05 -7.34
C GLY A 148 -25.48 15.06 -6.22
N THR A 149 -24.57 14.78 -5.31
CA THR A 149 -24.84 13.93 -4.13
C THR A 149 -25.63 14.66 -3.05
N ALA A 150 -25.41 15.96 -2.84
CA ALA A 150 -26.17 16.74 -1.88
C ALA A 150 -27.65 16.84 -2.27
N PHE A 151 -27.96 17.08 -3.53
CA PHE A 151 -29.36 17.12 -4.03
C PHE A 151 -30.05 15.76 -3.97
N LYS A 152 -29.37 14.66 -4.23
CA LYS A 152 -29.97 13.30 -4.08
C LYS A 152 -30.35 12.96 -2.64
N LYS A 153 -29.54 13.37 -1.65
CA LYS A 153 -29.84 13.17 -0.23
C LYS A 153 -31.04 14.00 0.26
N SER A 154 -31.21 15.22 -0.24
CA SER A 154 -32.34 16.09 0.15
C SER A 154 -33.69 15.62 -0.38
N THR A 155 -33.71 15.01 -1.59
CA THR A 155 -34.95 14.44 -2.19
C THR A 155 -35.40 13.15 -1.52
N THR A 156 -34.48 12.36 -0.96
CA THR A 156 -34.82 11.12 -0.26
C THR A 156 -35.40 11.39 1.14
N HIS A 157 -35.02 12.49 1.76
CA HIS A 157 -35.58 12.88 3.09
C HIS A 157 -36.99 13.48 2.97
N ARG A 158 -37.31 14.16 1.86
CA ARG A 158 -38.66 14.70 1.62
C ARG A 158 -39.74 13.66 1.34
N LYS A 159 -39.35 12.48 0.84
CA LYS A 159 -40.30 11.37 0.56
C LYS A 159 -40.67 10.54 1.81
N ARG A 160 -40.03 10.74 2.95
CA ARG A 160 -40.34 10.03 4.22
C ARG A 160 -41.26 10.77 5.16
N CYS A 161 -41.62 12.01 4.86
CA CYS A 161 -42.51 12.83 5.70
C CYS A 161 -43.93 12.98 5.14
N VAL A 162 -44.33 12.19 4.13
CA VAL A 162 -45.70 12.16 3.59
C VAL A 162 -46.12 10.73 3.47
N SER A 163 -46.49 10.15 4.61
CA SER A 163 -47.32 8.95 4.75
C SER A 163 -47.76 8.83 6.20
#